data_d4ef437ac74765869ef9f5d839152373
#
_entry.id   d4ef437ac74765869ef9f5d839152373
#
_cell.length_a   1.000
_cell.length_b   1.000
_cell.length_c   1.000
_cell.angle_alpha   90.00
_cell.angle_beta   90.00
_cell.angle_gamma   90.00
#
_symmetry.space_group_name_H-M   'P 1'
#
loop_
_entity.id
_entity.type
_entity.pdbx_description
1 polymer ?
#
loop_
_entity_poly.entity_id
_entity_poly.type
_entity_poly.pdbx_seq_one_letter_code
_entity_poly.pdbx_strand_id
1 'polypeptide(L)'
;MNIANYDECVKFALTQKGIEGDSFKDTNLRVYERHTANPGTVFTALRKGGIVIPVIDASLLGEYYTEMTTTVVIKANQITDMVDLYVPKSNDIQTFPIAAFIKAWEATGGICTTAFPADEKTYHPKFLDLKHIELPKGFDELREAIAENAHDKWALERQSEGWTFGPKRDDSKLETPDMVSYAQLPESEKQYDRIMAEDTLKLMTALGYKIEKHG
;
A
#
# COMPACT_ATOMS: atom_id res chain seq x y z
N MET A 1 9.68 3.73 13.90
CA MET A 1 8.88 2.89 14.83
C MET A 1 9.70 1.64 15.07
N ASN A 2 10.09 1.38 16.32
CA ASN A 2 10.85 0.16 16.63
C ASN A 2 9.82 -0.97 16.82
N ILE A 3 9.52 -1.68 15.73
CA ILE A 3 8.53 -2.77 15.76
C ILE A 3 9.30 -4.04 16.15
N ALA A 4 8.77 -4.78 17.12
CA ALA A 4 9.40 -5.99 17.62
C ALA A 4 9.71 -6.99 16.49
N ASN A 5 10.91 -7.55 16.51
CA ASN A 5 11.39 -8.59 15.59
C ASN A 5 11.57 -8.18 14.12
N TYR A 6 11.56 -6.88 13.79
CA TYR A 6 11.69 -6.45 12.38
C TYR A 6 13.03 -6.88 11.77
N ASP A 7 14.14 -6.61 12.44
CA ASP A 7 15.48 -6.95 11.91
C ASP A 7 15.67 -8.46 11.75
N GLU A 8 15.13 -9.25 12.67
CA GLU A 8 15.12 -10.71 12.59
C GLU A 8 14.33 -11.20 11.36
N CYS A 9 13.14 -10.62 11.12
CA CYS A 9 12.33 -10.92 9.94
C CYS A 9 13.05 -10.53 8.64
N VAL A 10 13.74 -9.39 8.60
CA VAL A 10 14.53 -8.98 7.44
C VAL A 10 15.63 -10.00 7.15
N LYS A 11 16.43 -10.35 8.16
CA LYS A 11 17.51 -11.33 8.03
C LYS A 11 17.00 -12.69 7.57
N PHE A 12 15.94 -13.18 8.18
CA PHE A 12 15.30 -14.44 7.79
C PHE A 12 14.84 -14.40 6.32
N ALA A 13 14.14 -13.33 5.91
CA ALA A 13 13.61 -13.19 4.56
C ALA A 13 14.71 -13.11 3.51
N LEU A 14 15.81 -12.40 3.78
CA LEU A 14 16.99 -12.33 2.90
C LEU A 14 17.62 -13.71 2.74
N THR A 15 17.82 -14.43 3.84
CA THR A 15 18.35 -15.80 3.83
C THR A 15 17.47 -16.74 2.99
N GLN A 16 16.14 -16.69 3.14
CA GLN A 16 15.20 -17.49 2.35
C GLN A 16 15.27 -17.20 0.84
N LYS A 17 15.69 -16.01 0.46
CA LYS A 17 15.88 -15.60 -0.95
C LYS A 17 17.30 -15.81 -1.47
N GLY A 18 18.22 -16.31 -0.62
CA GLY A 18 19.65 -16.45 -0.98
C GLY A 18 20.35 -15.11 -1.20
N ILE A 19 19.88 -14.04 -0.55
CA ILE A 19 20.44 -12.70 -0.64
C ILE A 19 21.35 -12.50 0.57
N GLU A 20 22.61 -12.12 0.33
CA GLU A 20 23.57 -11.79 1.39
C GLU A 20 23.22 -10.43 2.01
N GLY A 21 23.36 -10.33 3.33
CA GLY A 21 23.12 -9.10 4.10
C GLY A 21 22.27 -9.35 5.34
N ASP A 22 22.41 -8.49 6.33
CA ASP A 22 21.63 -8.53 7.58
C ASP A 22 20.51 -7.47 7.59
N SER A 23 20.53 -6.53 6.66
CA SER A 23 19.49 -5.50 6.50
C SER A 23 19.21 -5.22 5.03
N PHE A 24 18.07 -4.63 4.72
CA PHE A 24 17.77 -4.20 3.35
C PHE A 24 18.73 -3.14 2.81
N LYS A 25 19.39 -2.38 3.69
CA LYS A 25 20.38 -1.35 3.30
C LYS A 25 21.63 -1.95 2.69
N ASP A 26 21.92 -3.20 3.03
CA ASP A 26 23.10 -3.93 2.54
C ASP A 26 22.81 -4.67 1.23
N THR A 27 21.63 -4.52 0.67
CA THR A 27 21.14 -5.26 -0.48
C THR A 27 20.81 -4.34 -1.66
N ASN A 28 20.73 -4.93 -2.85
CA ASN A 28 20.22 -4.26 -4.04
C ASN A 28 18.70 -4.45 -4.19
N LEU A 29 17.96 -4.40 -3.07
CA LEU A 29 16.50 -4.48 -3.07
C LEU A 29 15.88 -3.09 -2.98
N ARG A 30 14.74 -2.92 -3.62
CA ARG A 30 13.86 -1.78 -3.41
C ARG A 30 12.87 -2.09 -2.32
N VAL A 31 12.84 -1.22 -1.34
CA VAL A 31 12.02 -1.37 -0.14
C VAL A 31 10.92 -0.32 -0.14
N TYR A 32 9.70 -0.76 0.09
CA TYR A 32 8.53 0.09 0.22
C TYR A 32 7.87 -0.17 1.57
N GLU A 33 7.84 0.85 2.40
CA GLU A 33 7.08 0.85 3.65
C GLU A 33 5.66 1.35 3.37
N ARG A 34 4.66 0.61 3.83
CA ARG A 34 3.25 0.91 3.61
C ARG A 34 2.52 0.91 4.95
N HIS A 35 1.68 1.91 5.17
CA HIS A 35 0.91 2.06 6.41
C HIS A 35 -0.58 1.74 6.26
N THR A 36 -1.05 1.50 5.04
CA THR A 36 -2.47 1.21 4.73
C THR A 36 -2.54 0.27 3.52
N ALA A 37 -1.71 -0.77 3.49
CA ALA A 37 -1.73 -1.70 2.39
C ALA A 37 -2.99 -2.59 2.46
N ASN A 38 -3.50 -2.98 1.29
CA ASN A 38 -4.60 -3.94 1.19
C ASN A 38 -4.06 -5.36 0.92
N PRO A 39 -4.86 -6.42 1.13
CA PRO A 39 -4.43 -7.80 0.89
C PRO A 39 -3.91 -8.06 -0.53
N GLY A 40 -4.44 -7.39 -1.54
CA GLY A 40 -3.95 -7.48 -2.92
C GLY A 40 -2.49 -7.06 -3.06
N THR A 41 -2.02 -6.12 -2.25
CA THR A 41 -0.60 -5.71 -2.22
C THR A 41 0.30 -6.86 -1.80
N VAL A 42 -0.05 -7.59 -0.75
CA VAL A 42 0.69 -8.76 -0.25
C VAL A 42 0.76 -9.85 -1.31
N PHE A 43 -0.38 -10.27 -1.84
CA PHE A 43 -0.43 -11.35 -2.82
C PHE A 43 0.26 -10.98 -4.15
N THR A 44 0.17 -9.72 -4.56
CA THR A 44 0.88 -9.23 -5.75
C THR A 44 2.39 -9.22 -5.52
N ALA A 45 2.86 -8.79 -4.35
CA ALA A 45 4.28 -8.81 -4.01
C ALA A 45 4.84 -10.24 -4.02
N LEU A 46 4.14 -11.18 -3.40
CA LEU A 46 4.54 -12.60 -3.39
C LEU A 46 4.61 -13.20 -4.81
N ARG A 47 3.60 -12.94 -5.65
CA ARG A 47 3.60 -13.41 -7.05
C ARG A 47 4.77 -12.88 -7.88
N LYS A 48 5.22 -11.66 -7.58
CA LYS A 48 6.41 -11.04 -8.20
C LYS A 48 7.74 -11.48 -7.58
N GLY A 49 7.72 -12.48 -6.68
CA GLY A 49 8.91 -12.98 -6.01
C GLY A 49 9.48 -12.05 -4.94
N GLY A 50 8.74 -11.01 -4.56
CA GLY A 50 9.14 -10.06 -3.52
C GLY A 50 9.13 -10.66 -2.11
N ILE A 51 9.76 -9.92 -1.20
CA ILE A 51 9.70 -10.15 0.24
C ILE A 51 8.52 -9.35 0.79
N VAL A 52 7.77 -9.93 1.74
CA VAL A 52 6.66 -9.26 2.41
C VAL A 52 6.79 -9.45 3.92
N ILE A 53 6.92 -8.35 4.64
CA ILE A 53 7.07 -8.31 6.10
C ILE A 53 5.93 -7.46 6.68
N PRO A 54 4.76 -8.04 6.99
CA PRO A 54 3.67 -7.34 7.64
C PRO A 54 3.89 -7.22 9.14
N VAL A 55 3.27 -6.21 9.74
CA VAL A 55 3.04 -6.13 11.18
C VAL A 55 1.67 -6.72 11.45
N ILE A 56 1.57 -7.62 12.40
CA ILE A 56 0.32 -8.29 12.76
C ILE A 56 0.04 -8.19 14.26
N ASP A 57 -1.22 -8.22 14.62
CA ASP A 57 -1.65 -8.56 15.98
C ASP A 57 -1.69 -10.09 16.10
N ALA A 58 -0.59 -10.66 16.59
CA ALA A 58 -0.44 -12.10 16.65
C ALA A 58 -1.43 -12.78 17.62
N SER A 59 -2.02 -12.06 18.57
CA SER A 59 -3.05 -12.60 19.47
C SER A 59 -4.29 -13.11 18.71
N LEU A 60 -4.51 -12.61 17.50
CA LEU A 60 -5.60 -13.05 16.63
C LEU A 60 -5.30 -14.33 15.83
N LEU A 61 -4.05 -14.84 15.89
CA LEU A 61 -3.66 -16.08 15.25
C LEU A 61 -3.71 -17.29 16.19
N GLY A 62 -3.77 -17.08 17.52
CA GLY A 62 -3.90 -18.14 18.49
C GLY A 62 -3.50 -17.73 19.90
N GLU A 63 -3.85 -18.55 20.89
CA GLU A 63 -3.68 -18.25 22.32
C GLU A 63 -2.22 -18.10 22.79
N TYR A 64 -1.27 -18.58 22.00
CA TYR A 64 0.17 -18.52 22.35
C TYR A 64 0.82 -17.17 22.00
N TYR A 65 0.11 -16.28 21.34
CA TYR A 65 0.61 -15.00 20.87
C TYR A 65 -0.11 -13.86 21.57
N THR A 66 0.63 -12.95 22.19
CA THR A 66 0.03 -11.93 23.09
C THR A 66 0.30 -10.50 22.67
N GLU A 67 0.98 -10.26 21.53
CA GLU A 67 1.44 -8.92 21.20
C GLU A 67 1.51 -8.66 19.68
N MET A 68 1.60 -7.39 19.32
CA MET A 68 1.91 -6.98 17.96
C MET A 68 3.35 -7.35 17.61
N THR A 69 3.56 -7.98 16.48
CA THR A 69 4.88 -8.43 15.99
C THR A 69 4.99 -8.29 14.49
N THR A 70 6.22 -8.29 13.98
CA THR A 70 6.47 -8.53 12.57
C THR A 70 6.53 -10.01 12.28
N THR A 71 6.20 -10.37 11.05
CA THR A 71 6.32 -11.72 10.52
C THR A 71 6.78 -11.66 9.06
N VAL A 72 7.17 -12.79 8.48
CA VAL A 72 7.48 -12.87 7.04
C VAL A 72 6.44 -13.76 6.36
N VAL A 73 5.81 -13.26 5.32
CA VAL A 73 4.94 -14.09 4.49
C VAL A 73 5.80 -14.90 3.53
N ILE A 74 5.87 -16.21 3.75
CA ILE A 74 6.68 -17.14 2.95
C ILE A 74 5.92 -17.53 1.69
N LYS A 75 4.65 -17.92 1.86
CA LYS A 75 3.80 -18.40 0.78
C LYS A 75 2.34 -18.16 1.13
N ALA A 76 1.54 -17.87 0.13
CA ALA A 76 0.09 -17.86 0.24
C ALA A 76 -0.51 -18.71 -0.87
N ASN A 77 -1.41 -19.60 -0.52
CA ASN A 77 -2.11 -20.48 -1.45
C ASN A 77 -3.61 -20.19 -1.40
N GLN A 78 -4.08 -19.46 -2.40
CA GLN A 78 -5.49 -19.07 -2.50
C GLN A 78 -6.44 -20.24 -2.80
N ILE A 79 -5.93 -21.38 -3.28
CA ILE A 79 -6.75 -22.58 -3.56
C ILE A 79 -7.05 -23.30 -2.25
N THR A 80 -6.05 -23.42 -1.36
CA THR A 80 -6.21 -24.06 -0.05
C THR A 80 -6.63 -23.08 1.04
N ASP A 81 -6.70 -21.78 0.74
CA ASP A 81 -6.99 -20.67 1.67
C ASP A 81 -6.03 -20.60 2.86
N MET A 82 -4.75 -20.94 2.62
CA MET A 82 -3.72 -21.00 3.67
C MET A 82 -2.53 -20.09 3.35
N VAL A 83 -1.90 -19.58 4.42
CA VAL A 83 -0.69 -18.77 4.36
C VAL A 83 0.36 -19.33 5.31
N ASP A 84 1.60 -19.40 4.85
CA ASP A 84 2.76 -19.77 5.64
C ASP A 84 3.48 -18.51 6.11
N LEU A 85 3.60 -18.35 7.42
CA LEU A 85 4.25 -17.22 8.08
C LEU A 85 5.46 -17.71 8.87
N TYR A 86 6.60 -17.04 8.72
CA TYR A 86 7.68 -17.17 9.68
C TYR A 86 7.32 -16.40 10.95
N VAL A 87 7.33 -17.08 12.08
CA VAL A 87 6.99 -16.52 13.39
C VAL A 87 8.26 -16.42 14.24
N PRO A 88 8.82 -15.22 14.44
CA PRO A 88 10.10 -15.02 15.13
C PRO A 88 10.14 -15.65 16.53
N LYS A 89 9.07 -15.50 17.32
CA LYS A 89 9.00 -16.02 18.69
C LYS A 89 9.24 -17.53 18.79
N SER A 90 8.79 -18.30 17.81
CA SER A 90 9.00 -19.75 17.72
C SER A 90 10.19 -20.12 16.85
N ASN A 91 10.75 -19.16 16.12
CA ASN A 91 11.78 -19.35 15.10
C ASN A 91 11.38 -20.45 14.10
N ASP A 92 10.12 -20.47 13.68
CA ASP A 92 9.55 -21.51 12.83
C ASP A 92 8.55 -20.94 11.82
N ILE A 93 8.28 -21.71 10.77
CA ILE A 93 7.23 -21.41 9.79
C ILE A 93 5.96 -22.13 10.20
N GLN A 94 4.89 -21.36 10.35
CA GLN A 94 3.58 -21.86 10.74
C GLN A 94 2.54 -21.50 9.69
N THR A 95 1.54 -22.35 9.53
CA THR A 95 0.50 -22.24 8.54
C THR A 95 -0.80 -21.81 9.18
N PHE A 96 -1.42 -20.75 8.63
CA PHE A 96 -2.67 -20.16 9.11
C PHE A 96 -3.69 -20.00 7.98
N PRO A 97 -5.01 -19.96 8.28
CA PRO A 97 -5.99 -19.51 7.31
C PRO A 97 -5.72 -18.08 6.84
N ILE A 98 -5.85 -17.82 5.55
CA ILE A 98 -5.66 -16.47 4.97
C ILE A 98 -6.56 -15.44 5.66
N ALA A 99 -7.82 -15.80 5.95
CA ALA A 99 -8.75 -14.90 6.63
C ALA A 99 -8.28 -14.51 8.04
N ALA A 100 -7.68 -15.44 8.81
CA ALA A 100 -7.12 -15.14 10.12
C ALA A 100 -5.91 -14.20 10.02
N PHE A 101 -5.02 -14.44 9.06
CA PHE A 101 -3.88 -13.58 8.77
C PHE A 101 -4.34 -12.16 8.40
N ILE A 102 -5.29 -12.02 7.47
CA ILE A 102 -5.81 -10.71 7.04
C ILE A 102 -6.37 -9.95 8.25
N LYS A 103 -7.17 -10.60 9.09
CA LYS A 103 -7.74 -10.00 10.30
C LYS A 103 -6.65 -9.50 11.26
N ALA A 104 -5.62 -10.32 11.50
CA ALA A 104 -4.49 -9.98 12.37
C ALA A 104 -3.66 -8.81 11.80
N TRP A 105 -3.53 -8.72 10.50
CA TRP A 105 -2.82 -7.64 9.83
C TRP A 105 -3.63 -6.34 9.77
N GLU A 106 -4.91 -6.39 9.43
CA GLU A 106 -5.81 -5.23 9.43
C GLU A 106 -5.96 -4.59 10.81
N ALA A 107 -5.88 -5.38 11.88
CA ALA A 107 -5.89 -4.88 13.26
C ALA A 107 -4.73 -3.93 13.57
N THR A 108 -3.64 -3.99 12.80
CA THR A 108 -2.48 -3.07 12.89
C THR A 108 -2.54 -1.91 11.90
N GLY A 109 -3.63 -1.76 11.15
CA GLY A 109 -3.81 -0.74 10.12
C GLY A 109 -3.20 -1.10 8.77
N GLY A 110 -2.90 -2.38 8.50
CA GLY A 110 -2.34 -2.82 7.22
C GLY A 110 -0.88 -2.42 7.00
N ILE A 111 -0.10 -2.30 8.08
CA ILE A 111 1.32 -1.94 8.00
C ILE A 111 2.12 -3.10 7.41
N CYS A 112 2.90 -2.85 6.37
CA CYS A 112 3.84 -3.84 5.86
C CYS A 112 5.03 -3.21 5.14
N THR A 113 6.16 -3.93 5.14
CA THR A 113 7.30 -3.68 4.27
C THR A 113 7.29 -4.68 3.13
N THR A 114 7.47 -4.20 1.90
CA THR A 114 7.68 -5.07 0.73
C THR A 114 9.03 -4.73 0.10
N ALA A 115 9.78 -5.75 -0.33
CA ALA A 115 11.06 -5.56 -1.00
C ALA A 115 11.13 -6.41 -2.28
N PHE A 116 11.72 -5.84 -3.33
CA PHE A 116 11.84 -6.47 -4.65
C PHE A 116 13.27 -6.32 -5.17
N PRO A 117 13.76 -7.24 -6.01
CA PRO A 117 14.99 -7.03 -6.76
C PRO A 117 14.96 -5.69 -7.50
N ALA A 118 16.05 -4.96 -7.44
CA ALA A 118 16.20 -3.77 -8.27
C ALA A 118 16.37 -4.21 -9.72
N ASP A 119 15.28 -4.08 -10.49
CA ASP A 119 15.36 -4.24 -11.95
C ASP A 119 15.77 -2.90 -12.57
N GLU A 120 16.88 -2.87 -13.29
CA GLU A 120 17.39 -1.65 -13.94
C GLU A 120 16.39 -1.06 -14.96
N LYS A 121 15.48 -1.88 -15.48
CA LYS A 121 14.44 -1.45 -16.44
C LYS A 121 13.19 -0.90 -15.79
N THR A 122 13.04 -1.02 -14.47
CA THR A 122 11.83 -0.52 -13.80
C THR A 122 11.94 0.98 -13.56
N TYR A 123 10.90 1.72 -13.94
CA TYR A 123 10.77 3.14 -13.65
C TYR A 123 10.89 3.42 -12.14
N HIS A 124 11.78 4.34 -11.79
CA HIS A 124 11.98 4.83 -10.43
C HIS A 124 11.30 6.21 -10.31
N PRO A 125 10.13 6.29 -9.70
CA PRO A 125 9.50 7.59 -9.47
C PRO A 125 10.39 8.44 -8.56
N LYS A 126 10.70 9.65 -9.01
CA LYS A 126 11.38 10.68 -8.23
C LYS A 126 10.33 11.72 -7.89
N PHE A 127 9.81 11.68 -6.69
CA PHE A 127 8.89 12.69 -6.17
C PHE A 127 9.60 13.63 -5.21
N LEU A 128 9.10 14.84 -5.06
CA LEU A 128 9.56 15.77 -4.05
C LEU A 128 8.93 15.42 -2.71
N ASP A 129 9.70 15.42 -1.63
CA ASP A 129 9.15 15.31 -0.28
C ASP A 129 8.53 16.65 0.12
N LEU A 130 7.22 16.73 0.06
CA LEU A 130 6.42 17.91 0.36
C LEU A 130 5.80 17.89 1.77
N LYS A 131 6.19 16.93 2.62
CA LYS A 131 5.61 16.78 3.97
C LYS A 131 5.83 18.00 4.86
N HIS A 132 6.89 18.76 4.61
CA HIS A 132 7.24 19.98 5.36
C HIS A 132 6.49 21.23 4.89
N ILE A 133 5.74 21.13 3.78
CA ILE A 133 4.96 22.25 3.24
C ILE A 133 3.57 22.23 3.86
N GLU A 134 3.25 23.27 4.61
CA GLU A 134 1.92 23.49 5.16
C GLU A 134 1.08 24.35 4.18
N LEU A 135 -0.11 23.90 3.88
CA LEU A 135 -1.06 24.69 3.10
C LEU A 135 -1.80 25.67 4.02
N PRO A 136 -2.08 26.90 3.54
CA PRO A 136 -2.87 27.86 4.29
C PRO A 136 -4.26 27.31 4.66
N LYS A 137 -4.86 27.86 5.73
CA LYS A 137 -6.23 27.52 6.11
C LYS A 137 -7.19 27.89 4.98
N GLY A 138 -8.20 27.02 4.75
CA GLY A 138 -9.21 27.23 3.70
C GLY A 138 -8.89 26.56 2.36
N PHE A 139 -7.78 25.84 2.28
CA PHE A 139 -7.43 25.06 1.08
C PHE A 139 -8.18 23.73 0.96
N ASP A 140 -8.90 23.30 2.00
CA ASP A 140 -9.67 22.04 1.96
C ASP A 140 -10.76 22.07 0.86
N GLU A 141 -11.47 23.18 0.71
CA GLU A 141 -12.47 23.36 -0.35
C GLU A 141 -11.83 23.28 -1.75
N LEU A 142 -10.68 23.93 -1.92
CA LEU A 142 -9.95 23.89 -3.20
C LEU A 142 -9.41 22.49 -3.48
N ARG A 143 -8.87 21.78 -2.46
CA ARG A 143 -8.42 20.40 -2.58
C ARG A 143 -9.55 19.48 -3.04
N GLU A 144 -10.74 19.56 -2.40
CA GLU A 144 -11.90 18.77 -2.81
C GLU A 144 -12.34 19.08 -4.23
N ALA A 145 -12.40 20.36 -4.61
CA ALA A 145 -12.78 20.75 -5.96
C ALA A 145 -11.78 20.23 -7.03
N ILE A 146 -10.48 20.22 -6.73
CA ILE A 146 -9.47 19.67 -7.62
C ILE A 146 -9.62 18.15 -7.72
N ALA A 147 -9.84 17.47 -6.59
CA ALA A 147 -10.02 16.01 -6.53
C ALA A 147 -11.27 15.58 -7.32
N GLU A 148 -12.39 16.23 -7.11
CA GLU A 148 -13.63 15.97 -7.86
C GLU A 148 -13.45 16.19 -9.36
N ASN A 149 -12.85 17.33 -9.76
CA ASN A 149 -12.57 17.60 -11.17
C ASN A 149 -11.60 16.58 -11.78
N ALA A 150 -10.63 16.10 -11.03
CA ALA A 150 -9.70 15.07 -11.51
C ALA A 150 -10.44 13.75 -11.79
N HIS A 151 -11.32 13.34 -10.87
CA HIS A 151 -12.16 12.17 -11.05
C HIS A 151 -13.09 12.31 -12.28
N ASP A 152 -13.77 13.43 -12.41
CA ASP A 152 -14.68 13.68 -13.53
C ASP A 152 -13.94 13.68 -14.89
N LYS A 153 -12.74 14.23 -14.93
CA LYS A 153 -11.89 14.19 -16.13
C LYS A 153 -11.48 12.76 -16.47
N TRP A 154 -11.07 11.97 -15.46
CA TRP A 154 -10.76 10.55 -15.62
C TRP A 154 -11.98 9.77 -16.13
N ALA A 155 -13.15 9.98 -15.52
CA ALA A 155 -14.38 9.29 -15.89
C ALA A 155 -14.81 9.62 -17.33
N LEU A 156 -14.69 10.90 -17.73
CA LEU A 156 -14.98 11.33 -19.10
C LEU A 156 -14.07 10.64 -20.12
N GLU A 157 -12.76 10.55 -19.84
CA GLU A 157 -11.80 9.87 -20.71
C GLU A 157 -12.15 8.37 -20.82
N ARG A 158 -12.42 7.70 -19.69
CA ARG A 158 -12.84 6.31 -19.69
C ARG A 158 -14.13 6.04 -20.43
N GLN A 159 -15.13 6.93 -20.30
CA GLN A 159 -16.36 6.83 -21.08
C GLN A 159 -16.10 6.94 -22.59
N SER A 160 -15.18 7.81 -23.00
CA SER A 160 -14.81 7.94 -24.42
C SER A 160 -14.14 6.67 -24.97
N GLU A 161 -13.48 5.89 -24.13
CA GLU A 161 -12.89 4.59 -24.44
C GLU A 161 -13.91 3.43 -24.36
N GLY A 162 -15.16 3.69 -23.96
CA GLY A 162 -16.24 2.71 -23.86
C GLY A 162 -16.38 2.06 -22.49
N TRP A 163 -15.67 2.58 -21.45
CA TRP A 163 -15.84 2.05 -20.09
C TRP A 163 -17.20 2.43 -19.51
N THR A 164 -17.74 1.49 -18.72
CA THR A 164 -19.02 1.63 -18.02
C THR A 164 -18.92 1.20 -16.57
N PHE A 165 -19.97 1.50 -15.81
CA PHE A 165 -20.06 0.98 -14.43
C PHE A 165 -20.22 -0.52 -14.43
N GLY A 166 -19.47 -1.19 -13.54
CA GLY A 166 -19.62 -2.59 -13.19
C GLY A 166 -19.27 -2.83 -11.73
N PRO A 167 -19.83 -3.84 -11.05
CA PRO A 167 -19.64 -4.07 -9.62
C PRO A 167 -18.20 -4.48 -9.27
N LYS A 168 -17.41 -4.86 -10.27
CA LYS A 168 -16.01 -5.24 -10.17
C LYS A 168 -15.28 -4.82 -11.44
N ARG A 169 -14.00 -4.44 -11.30
CA ARG A 169 -13.18 -4.13 -12.46
C ARG A 169 -12.98 -5.37 -13.36
N ASP A 170 -13.36 -5.19 -14.62
CA ASP A 170 -13.22 -6.20 -15.69
C ASP A 170 -12.70 -5.51 -16.95
N ASP A 171 -11.41 -5.59 -17.20
CA ASP A 171 -10.76 -4.93 -18.35
C ASP A 171 -11.23 -5.53 -19.69
N SER A 172 -11.72 -6.78 -19.70
CA SER A 172 -12.24 -7.43 -20.92
C SER A 172 -13.61 -6.92 -21.34
N LYS A 173 -14.39 -6.39 -20.37
CA LYS A 173 -15.70 -5.79 -20.58
C LYS A 173 -15.69 -4.27 -20.54
N LEU A 174 -14.55 -3.67 -20.20
CA LEU A 174 -14.40 -2.24 -19.92
C LEU A 174 -15.35 -1.77 -18.80
N GLU A 175 -15.40 -2.53 -17.71
CA GLU A 175 -16.22 -2.23 -16.53
C GLU A 175 -15.35 -1.89 -15.31
N THR A 176 -15.78 -0.90 -14.52
CA THR A 176 -15.15 -0.56 -13.23
C THR A 176 -16.19 -0.01 -12.25
N PRO A 177 -16.08 -0.32 -10.93
CA PRO A 177 -16.96 0.24 -9.91
C PRO A 177 -16.79 1.75 -9.72
N ASP A 178 -15.66 2.31 -10.17
CA ASP A 178 -15.34 3.72 -9.99
C ASP A 178 -16.01 4.63 -11.03
N MET A 179 -16.76 4.05 -12.01
CA MET A 179 -17.53 4.80 -13.01
C MET A 179 -18.83 5.32 -12.40
N VAL A 180 -18.71 6.14 -11.36
CA VAL A 180 -19.78 6.80 -10.61
C VAL A 180 -19.40 8.26 -10.36
N SER A 181 -20.32 9.09 -9.86
CA SER A 181 -19.96 10.46 -9.46
C SER A 181 -18.95 10.44 -8.29
N TYR A 182 -18.10 11.47 -8.21
CA TYR A 182 -17.14 11.60 -7.11
C TYR A 182 -17.81 11.44 -5.74
N ALA A 183 -19.00 11.99 -5.54
CA ALA A 183 -19.75 11.86 -4.29
C ALA A 183 -20.05 10.40 -3.89
N GLN A 184 -20.23 9.52 -4.88
CA GLN A 184 -20.56 8.11 -4.69
C GLN A 184 -19.33 7.19 -4.58
N LEU A 185 -18.12 7.70 -4.85
CA LEU A 185 -16.91 6.93 -4.67
C LEU A 185 -16.71 6.50 -3.20
N PRO A 186 -16.14 5.30 -2.97
CA PRO A 186 -15.63 4.94 -1.67
C PRO A 186 -14.58 5.95 -1.17
N GLU A 187 -14.49 6.17 0.12
CA GLU A 187 -13.57 7.12 0.71
C GLU A 187 -12.09 6.79 0.38
N SER A 188 -11.76 5.51 0.24
CA SER A 188 -10.44 5.06 -0.20
C SER A 188 -10.07 5.58 -1.59
N GLU A 189 -11.02 5.60 -2.53
CA GLU A 189 -10.78 6.08 -3.89
C GLU A 189 -10.68 7.61 -3.93
N LYS A 190 -11.57 8.32 -3.22
CA LYS A 190 -11.47 9.79 -3.05
C LYS A 190 -10.12 10.22 -2.49
N GLN A 191 -9.55 9.41 -1.59
CA GLN A 191 -8.26 9.73 -0.98
C GLN A 191 -7.11 9.76 -1.98
N TYR A 192 -7.13 8.96 -3.05
CA TYR A 192 -6.13 9.04 -4.13
C TYR A 192 -6.17 10.40 -4.83
N ASP A 193 -7.36 10.86 -5.22
CA ASP A 193 -7.54 12.16 -5.88
C ASP A 193 -7.17 13.31 -4.95
N ARG A 194 -7.53 13.23 -3.66
CA ARG A 194 -7.17 14.23 -2.65
C ARG A 194 -5.65 14.33 -2.43
N ILE A 195 -4.94 13.21 -2.38
CA ILE A 195 -3.47 13.21 -2.24
C ILE A 195 -2.84 13.92 -3.44
N MET A 196 -3.28 13.61 -4.65
CA MET A 196 -2.77 14.27 -5.85
C MET A 196 -3.08 15.76 -5.88
N ALA A 197 -4.28 16.15 -5.45
CA ALA A 197 -4.67 17.56 -5.34
C ALA A 197 -3.81 18.30 -4.29
N GLU A 198 -3.64 17.71 -3.12
CA GLU A 198 -2.84 18.28 -2.04
C GLU A 198 -1.37 18.43 -2.43
N ASP A 199 -0.77 17.39 -3.01
CA ASP A 199 0.62 17.44 -3.46
C ASP A 199 0.81 18.46 -4.58
N THR A 200 -0.16 18.65 -5.46
CA THR A 200 -0.13 19.69 -6.49
C THR A 200 -0.09 21.09 -5.85
N LEU A 201 -0.96 21.36 -4.87
CA LEU A 201 -1.00 22.65 -4.16
C LEU A 201 0.30 22.90 -3.36
N LYS A 202 0.81 21.86 -2.69
CA LYS A 202 2.08 21.94 -1.98
C LYS A 202 3.27 22.17 -2.91
N LEU A 203 3.28 21.53 -4.07
CA LEU A 203 4.32 21.73 -5.08
C LEU A 203 4.30 23.18 -5.63
N MET A 204 3.13 23.72 -5.92
CA MET A 204 3.00 25.12 -6.33
C MET A 204 3.57 26.08 -5.27
N THR A 205 3.24 25.83 -4.01
CA THR A 205 3.75 26.61 -2.87
C THR A 205 5.29 26.49 -2.76
N ALA A 206 5.82 25.27 -2.87
CA ALA A 206 7.27 25.02 -2.82
C ALA A 206 8.03 25.69 -3.98
N LEU A 207 7.39 25.84 -5.13
CA LEU A 207 7.93 26.57 -6.30
C LEU A 207 7.77 28.09 -6.20
N GLY A 208 7.20 28.62 -5.12
CA GLY A 208 7.07 30.07 -4.88
C GLY A 208 5.81 30.69 -5.47
N TYR A 209 4.87 29.89 -6.00
CA TYR A 209 3.58 30.41 -6.46
C TYR A 209 2.70 30.77 -5.26
N LYS A 210 1.95 31.87 -5.40
CA LYS A 210 0.91 32.26 -4.45
C LYS A 210 -0.45 31.94 -5.05
N ILE A 211 -1.29 31.32 -4.24
CA ILE A 211 -2.68 31.00 -4.63
C ILE A 211 -3.57 31.91 -3.78
N GLU A 212 -4.34 32.76 -4.44
CA GLU A 212 -5.24 33.73 -3.80
C GLU A 212 -6.67 33.49 -4.31
N LYS A 213 -7.64 33.41 -3.38
CA LYS A 213 -9.06 33.35 -3.73
C LYS A 213 -9.55 34.79 -3.97
N HIS A 214 -9.87 35.11 -5.20
CA HIS A 214 -10.54 36.34 -5.52
C HIS A 214 -12.04 36.18 -5.24
N GLY A 215 -12.59 37.05 -4.40
CA GLY A 215 -14.02 37.08 -4.05
C GLY A 215 -14.90 37.61 -5.20
#